data_6860a9ca26a22d07314feada057cb9fc
#
_entry.id   6860a9ca26a22d07314feada057cb9fc
#
_cell.length_a   1.000
_cell.length_b   1.000
_cell.length_c   1.000
_cell.angle_alpha   90.00
_cell.angle_beta   90.00
_cell.angle_gamma   90.00
#
_symmetry.space_group_name_H-M   'P 1'
#
loop_
_entity.id
_entity.type
_entity.pdbx_description
1 polymer ?
#
loop_
_entity_poly.entity_id
_entity_poly.type
_entity_poly.pdbx_seq_one_letter_code
_entity_poly.pdbx_strand_id
1 'polypeptide(L)'
;MKYYLEDVREVFERTESSENGLSQSEAERRLEKYGKNKLAQAKQKSLVRRFFEQLADPMIIILIVAAVISAVTTVYEGRVSGSPSFPTDTVIILAVVLINAVLGVLQESKAEKAIEALQEMSAATSKVIREGRIMTVKSEDLTVGDVVVLEAGDAVPADCRIFESASLKIE
;
A
#
# COMPACT_ATOMS: atom_id res chain seq x y z
N MET A 1 -0.48 17.37 -19.34
CA MET A 1 0.22 17.34 -20.65
C MET A 1 -0.29 16.16 -21.43
N LYS A 2 -0.40 16.28 -22.78
CA LYS A 2 -0.98 15.20 -23.61
C LYS A 2 0.07 14.69 -24.60
N TYR A 3 1.10 14.03 -24.07
CA TYR A 3 2.21 13.48 -24.86
C TYR A 3 1.79 12.58 -26.04
N TYR A 4 0.59 12.00 -25.98
CA TYR A 4 0.05 11.15 -27.05
C TYR A 4 -0.35 11.94 -28.32
N LEU A 5 -0.45 13.27 -28.25
CA LEU A 5 -0.77 14.15 -29.38
C LEU A 5 0.48 14.78 -30.00
N GLU A 6 1.64 14.64 -29.37
CA GLU A 6 2.88 15.29 -29.80
C GLU A 6 3.67 14.37 -30.75
N ASP A 7 4.48 14.98 -31.62
CA ASP A 7 5.43 14.23 -32.44
C ASP A 7 6.47 13.53 -31.55
N VAL A 8 6.94 12.37 -31.97
CA VAL A 8 7.92 11.58 -31.21
C VAL A 8 9.19 12.38 -30.94
N ARG A 9 9.64 13.17 -31.94
CA ARG A 9 10.84 14.01 -31.80
C ARG A 9 10.66 15.10 -30.74
N GLU A 10 9.49 15.74 -30.69
CA GLU A 10 9.16 16.74 -29.68
C GLU A 10 9.15 16.14 -28.26
N VAL A 11 8.68 14.88 -28.13
CA VAL A 11 8.70 14.17 -26.84
C VAL A 11 10.14 13.88 -26.42
N PHE A 12 11.00 13.41 -27.30
CA PHE A 12 12.42 13.19 -27.01
C PHE A 12 13.12 14.50 -26.61
N GLU A 13 12.93 15.59 -27.34
CA GLU A 13 13.50 16.90 -27.02
C GLU A 13 13.02 17.36 -25.64
N ARG A 14 11.73 17.28 -25.35
CA ARG A 14 11.14 17.71 -24.07
C ARG A 14 11.60 16.85 -22.88
N THR A 15 11.77 15.56 -23.09
CA THR A 15 12.28 14.65 -22.05
C THR A 15 13.80 14.63 -21.99
N GLU A 16 14.48 15.41 -22.84
CA GLU A 16 15.94 15.44 -22.96
C GLU A 16 16.50 14.02 -23.09
N SER A 17 15.89 13.21 -23.97
CA SER A 17 16.22 11.82 -24.21
C SER A 17 16.47 11.55 -25.69
N SER A 18 16.77 10.30 -26.05
CA SER A 18 16.98 9.84 -27.41
C SER A 18 16.59 8.39 -27.58
N GLU A 19 16.55 7.89 -28.82
CA GLU A 19 16.32 6.48 -29.14
C GLU A 19 17.35 5.55 -28.47
N ASN A 20 18.57 6.04 -28.21
CA ASN A 20 19.61 5.31 -27.50
C ASN A 20 19.40 5.30 -25.97
N GLY A 21 18.36 5.97 -25.49
CA GLY A 21 18.04 6.12 -24.07
C GLY A 21 18.95 7.11 -23.32
N LEU A 22 18.81 7.14 -22.03
CA LEU A 22 19.60 7.98 -21.12
C LEU A 22 20.97 7.35 -20.83
N SER A 23 21.93 8.16 -20.39
CA SER A 23 23.12 7.63 -19.72
C SER A 23 22.77 7.14 -18.31
N GLN A 24 23.57 6.22 -17.78
CA GLN A 24 23.35 5.70 -16.42
C GLN A 24 23.42 6.85 -15.37
N SER A 25 24.36 7.74 -15.50
CA SER A 25 24.52 8.89 -14.61
C SER A 25 23.35 9.87 -14.67
N GLU A 26 22.78 10.10 -15.86
CA GLU A 26 21.61 10.94 -16.04
C GLU A 26 20.36 10.29 -15.45
N ALA A 27 20.20 8.99 -15.64
CA ALA A 27 19.08 8.24 -15.05
C ALA A 27 19.12 8.31 -13.51
N GLU A 28 20.29 8.14 -12.89
CA GLU A 28 20.46 8.26 -11.44
C GLU A 28 20.15 9.68 -10.95
N ARG A 29 20.65 10.70 -11.63
CA ARG A 29 20.35 12.12 -11.31
C ARG A 29 18.85 12.42 -11.38
N ARG A 30 18.16 11.88 -12.39
CA ARG A 30 16.72 12.07 -12.53
C ARG A 30 15.93 11.30 -11.47
N LEU A 31 16.39 10.11 -11.11
CA LEU A 31 15.78 9.32 -10.04
C LEU A 31 15.87 10.04 -8.68
N GLU A 32 17.00 10.71 -8.40
CA GLU A 32 17.14 11.56 -7.21
C GLU A 32 16.19 12.77 -7.25
N LYS A 33 16.03 13.39 -8.43
CA LYS A 33 15.22 14.59 -8.61
C LYS A 33 13.71 14.30 -8.59
N TYR A 34 13.26 13.25 -9.26
CA TYR A 34 11.84 12.94 -9.45
C TYR A 34 11.32 11.85 -8.49
N GLY A 35 12.23 11.13 -7.84
CA GLY A 35 11.90 9.99 -7.00
C GLY A 35 11.67 8.70 -7.80
N LYS A 36 11.41 7.63 -7.06
CA LYS A 36 11.16 6.30 -7.64
C LYS A 36 9.78 6.21 -8.29
N ASN A 37 9.69 5.44 -9.37
CA ASN A 37 8.42 5.09 -10.03
C ASN A 37 7.62 4.10 -9.17
N LYS A 38 7.01 4.60 -8.11
CA LYS A 38 6.14 3.84 -7.22
C LYS A 38 4.77 4.48 -7.17
N LEU A 39 3.73 3.66 -7.25
CA LEU A 39 2.39 4.12 -6.91
C LEU A 39 2.40 4.62 -5.45
N ALA A 40 1.71 5.72 -5.20
CA ALA A 40 1.58 6.24 -3.85
C ALA A 40 1.03 5.15 -2.92
N GLN A 41 1.89 4.59 -2.08
CA GLN A 41 1.44 3.62 -1.08
C GLN A 41 0.45 4.32 -0.14
N ALA A 42 -0.69 3.68 0.11
CA ALA A 42 -1.61 4.16 1.12
C ALA A 42 -0.86 4.28 2.45
N LYS A 43 -0.95 5.44 3.10
CA LYS A 43 -0.31 5.65 4.40
C LYS A 43 -0.74 4.54 5.35
N GLN A 44 0.22 3.82 5.90
CA GLN A 44 -0.07 2.80 6.92
C GLN A 44 -0.82 3.44 8.08
N LYS A 45 -1.91 2.81 8.48
CA LYS A 45 -2.71 3.27 9.62
C LYS A 45 -1.89 3.13 10.90
N SER A 46 -1.96 4.12 11.79
CA SER A 46 -1.31 4.03 13.10
C SER A 46 -1.92 2.88 13.93
N LEU A 47 -1.12 2.27 14.81
CA LEU A 47 -1.58 1.18 15.70
C LEU A 47 -2.77 1.61 16.56
N VAL A 48 -2.78 2.87 17.01
CA VAL A 48 -3.88 3.45 17.78
C VAL A 48 -5.17 3.47 16.96
N ARG A 49 -5.10 3.88 15.69
CA ARG A 49 -6.28 3.89 14.81
C ARG A 49 -6.81 2.49 14.57
N ARG A 50 -5.93 1.52 14.33
CA ARG A 50 -6.30 0.10 14.16
C ARG A 50 -6.98 -0.44 15.40
N PHE A 51 -6.46 -0.10 16.60
CA PHE A 51 -7.08 -0.51 17.86
C PHE A 51 -8.52 0.00 18.00
N PHE A 52 -8.77 1.28 17.68
CA PHE A 52 -10.13 1.82 17.69
C PHE A 52 -11.02 1.24 16.57
N GLU A 53 -10.47 0.93 15.42
CA GLU A 53 -11.20 0.23 14.34
C GLU A 53 -11.61 -1.18 14.79
N GLN A 54 -10.76 -1.90 15.55
CA GLN A 54 -11.14 -3.19 16.16
C GLN A 54 -12.27 -3.06 17.16
N LEU A 55 -12.29 -2.00 18.00
CA LEU A 55 -13.39 -1.77 18.93
C LEU A 55 -14.72 -1.44 18.22
N ALA A 56 -14.68 -0.99 16.97
CA ALA A 56 -15.86 -0.75 16.15
C ALA A 56 -16.40 -2.01 15.46
N ASP A 57 -15.76 -3.17 15.64
CA ASP A 57 -16.27 -4.44 15.17
C ASP A 57 -17.64 -4.77 15.78
N PRO A 58 -18.65 -5.20 14.99
CA PRO A 58 -19.98 -5.50 15.48
C PRO A 58 -20.01 -6.51 16.62
N MET A 59 -19.13 -7.52 16.61
CA MET A 59 -19.05 -8.53 17.68
C MET A 59 -18.56 -7.91 18.98
N ILE A 60 -17.57 -7.03 18.91
CA ILE A 60 -17.01 -6.32 20.07
C ILE A 60 -18.02 -5.32 20.61
N ILE A 61 -18.77 -4.62 19.75
CA ILE A 61 -19.84 -3.71 20.18
C ILE A 61 -20.90 -4.47 21.00
N ILE A 62 -21.30 -5.66 20.55
CA ILE A 62 -22.26 -6.49 21.32
C ILE A 62 -21.70 -6.84 22.69
N LEU A 63 -20.42 -7.20 22.80
CA LEU A 63 -19.75 -7.49 24.07
C LEU A 63 -19.69 -6.25 24.99
N ILE A 64 -19.41 -5.08 24.42
CA ILE A 64 -19.40 -3.82 25.17
C ILE A 64 -20.81 -3.51 25.71
N VAL A 65 -21.84 -3.68 24.90
CA VAL A 65 -23.24 -3.50 25.34
C VAL A 65 -23.57 -4.48 26.46
N ALA A 66 -23.19 -5.75 26.33
CA ALA A 66 -23.38 -6.74 27.40
C ALA A 66 -22.66 -6.37 28.70
N ALA A 67 -21.42 -5.85 28.60
CA ALA A 67 -20.65 -5.37 29.74
C ALA A 67 -21.35 -4.20 30.43
N VAL A 68 -21.92 -3.25 29.68
CA VAL A 68 -22.68 -2.12 30.25
C VAL A 68 -23.94 -2.62 30.99
N ILE A 69 -24.70 -3.53 30.38
CA ILE A 69 -25.88 -4.13 31.00
C ILE A 69 -25.48 -4.84 32.31
N SER A 70 -24.44 -5.68 32.27
CA SER A 70 -23.92 -6.39 33.45
C SER A 70 -23.52 -5.43 34.54
N ALA A 71 -22.80 -4.36 34.22
CA ALA A 71 -22.39 -3.33 35.19
C ALA A 71 -23.60 -2.64 35.85
N VAL A 72 -24.60 -2.26 35.04
CA VAL A 72 -25.84 -1.61 35.53
C VAL A 72 -26.59 -2.55 36.45
N THR A 73 -26.74 -3.81 36.08
CA THR A 73 -27.45 -4.83 36.90
C THR A 73 -26.75 -5.04 38.23
N THR A 74 -25.41 -5.20 38.22
CA THR A 74 -24.63 -5.37 39.47
C THR A 74 -24.75 -4.17 40.40
N VAL A 75 -24.68 -2.94 39.86
CA VAL A 75 -24.86 -1.73 40.66
C VAL A 75 -26.29 -1.63 41.24
N TYR A 76 -27.27 -1.98 40.43
CA TYR A 76 -28.68 -1.96 40.89
C TYR A 76 -28.92 -2.98 42.03
N GLU A 77 -28.49 -4.22 41.85
CA GLU A 77 -28.58 -5.29 42.86
C GLU A 77 -27.86 -4.92 44.15
N GLY A 78 -26.65 -4.33 44.06
CA GLY A 78 -25.91 -3.85 45.22
C GLY A 78 -26.66 -2.76 46.02
N ARG A 79 -27.38 -1.87 45.33
CA ARG A 79 -28.21 -0.85 45.95
C ARG A 79 -29.47 -1.43 46.65
N VAL A 80 -30.11 -2.41 45.99
CA VAL A 80 -31.32 -3.04 46.52
C VAL A 80 -31.00 -3.95 47.72
N SER A 81 -29.90 -4.71 47.64
CA SER A 81 -29.49 -5.69 48.66
C SER A 81 -28.73 -5.05 49.81
N GLY A 82 -28.38 -3.75 49.74
CA GLY A 82 -27.58 -3.08 50.75
C GLY A 82 -26.13 -3.57 50.89
N SER A 83 -25.70 -4.45 49.98
CA SER A 83 -24.37 -5.06 49.93
C SER A 83 -23.70 -4.75 48.62
N PRO A 84 -22.65 -3.91 48.60
CA PRO A 84 -21.93 -3.62 47.34
C PRO A 84 -21.33 -4.91 46.80
N SER A 85 -21.72 -5.26 45.59
CA SER A 85 -21.17 -6.42 44.83
C SER A 85 -20.12 -5.95 43.81
N PHE A 86 -19.03 -6.69 43.73
CA PHE A 86 -17.99 -6.39 42.72
C PHE A 86 -18.44 -6.90 41.36
N PRO A 87 -18.37 -6.07 40.29
CA PRO A 87 -18.85 -6.43 38.94
C PRO A 87 -17.89 -7.37 38.21
N THR A 88 -17.71 -8.58 38.73
CA THR A 88 -16.75 -9.57 38.22
C THR A 88 -16.98 -9.88 36.74
N ASP A 89 -18.24 -10.07 36.33
CA ASP A 89 -18.61 -10.42 34.95
C ASP A 89 -18.25 -9.28 34.00
N THR A 90 -18.51 -8.03 34.40
CA THR A 90 -18.13 -6.86 33.61
C THR A 90 -16.61 -6.80 33.39
N VAL A 91 -15.82 -7.05 34.42
CA VAL A 91 -14.35 -7.05 34.33
C VAL A 91 -13.86 -8.14 33.40
N ILE A 92 -14.44 -9.33 33.50
CA ILE A 92 -14.09 -10.45 32.60
C ILE A 92 -14.42 -10.10 31.14
N ILE A 93 -15.61 -9.56 30.85
CA ILE A 93 -16.02 -9.17 29.50
C ILE A 93 -15.07 -8.09 28.95
N LEU A 94 -14.74 -7.07 29.73
CA LEU A 94 -13.82 -6.01 29.30
C LEU A 94 -12.40 -6.54 29.07
N ALA A 95 -11.93 -7.50 29.88
CA ALA A 95 -10.64 -8.16 29.66
C ALA A 95 -10.63 -8.92 28.35
N VAL A 96 -11.70 -9.66 28.03
CA VAL A 96 -11.85 -10.38 26.74
C VAL A 96 -11.88 -9.39 25.57
N VAL A 97 -12.61 -8.29 25.67
CA VAL A 97 -12.67 -7.24 24.63
C VAL A 97 -11.26 -6.67 24.38
N LEU A 98 -10.52 -6.37 25.45
CA LEU A 98 -9.17 -5.82 25.33
C LEU A 98 -8.22 -6.82 24.67
N ILE A 99 -8.25 -8.08 25.10
CA ILE A 99 -7.42 -9.14 24.50
C ILE A 99 -7.75 -9.30 23.01
N ASN A 100 -9.02 -9.37 22.65
CA ASN A 100 -9.46 -9.49 21.25
C ASN A 100 -8.99 -8.29 20.42
N ALA A 101 -9.12 -7.07 20.90
CA ALA A 101 -8.66 -5.88 20.19
C ALA A 101 -7.14 -5.90 19.97
N VAL A 102 -6.36 -6.30 20.96
CA VAL A 102 -4.89 -6.42 20.84
C VAL A 102 -4.51 -7.52 19.84
N LEU A 103 -5.14 -8.69 19.95
CA LEU A 103 -4.90 -9.81 19.01
C LEU A 103 -5.27 -9.44 17.58
N GLY A 104 -6.39 -8.74 17.37
CA GLY A 104 -6.80 -8.26 16.05
C GLY A 104 -5.77 -7.33 15.42
N VAL A 105 -5.27 -6.35 16.16
CA VAL A 105 -4.21 -5.45 15.70
C VAL A 105 -2.93 -6.22 15.35
N LEU A 106 -2.54 -7.21 16.15
CA LEU A 106 -1.35 -8.02 15.89
C LEU A 106 -1.50 -8.88 14.63
N GLN A 107 -2.68 -9.50 14.45
CA GLN A 107 -2.98 -10.32 13.27
C GLN A 107 -3.00 -9.47 11.98
N GLU A 108 -3.68 -8.31 12.00
CA GLU A 108 -3.72 -7.37 10.88
C GLU A 108 -2.32 -6.89 10.50
N SER A 109 -1.49 -6.52 11.48
CA SER A 109 -0.11 -6.08 11.23
C SER A 109 0.77 -7.18 10.65
N LYS A 110 0.58 -8.44 11.05
CA LYS A 110 1.31 -9.59 10.47
C LYS A 110 0.87 -9.86 9.04
N ALA A 111 -0.43 -9.82 8.77
CA ALA A 111 -0.98 -10.03 7.43
C ALA A 111 -0.47 -8.97 6.45
N GLU A 112 -0.47 -7.69 6.85
CA GLU A 112 0.02 -6.57 6.04
C GLU A 112 1.51 -6.72 5.69
N LYS A 113 2.35 -7.07 6.68
CA LYS A 113 3.77 -7.34 6.45
C LYS A 113 4.02 -8.53 5.50
N ALA A 114 3.19 -9.57 5.58
CA ALA A 114 3.29 -10.71 4.67
C ALA A 114 2.96 -10.31 3.22
N ILE A 115 1.93 -9.47 3.02
CA ILE A 115 1.57 -8.93 1.71
C ILE A 115 2.69 -8.03 1.17
N GLU A 116 3.26 -7.16 2.01
CA GLU A 116 4.38 -6.28 1.64
C GLU A 116 5.61 -7.09 1.20
N ALA A 117 5.97 -8.14 1.95
CA ALA A 117 7.06 -9.04 1.58
C ALA A 117 6.82 -9.77 0.25
N LEU A 118 5.58 -10.20 -0.04
CA LEU A 118 5.22 -10.79 -1.33
C LEU A 118 5.33 -9.78 -2.48
N GLN A 119 4.93 -8.53 -2.26
CA GLN A 119 5.08 -7.47 -3.24
C GLN A 119 6.56 -7.15 -3.53
N GLU A 120 7.41 -7.15 -2.52
CA GLU A 120 8.86 -6.96 -2.70
C GLU A 120 9.49 -8.12 -3.49
N MET A 121 9.09 -9.36 -3.23
CA MET A 121 9.58 -10.53 -3.98
C MET A 121 9.10 -10.54 -5.43
N SER A 122 7.95 -9.96 -5.72
CA SER A 122 7.38 -9.79 -7.06
C SER A 122 7.76 -8.45 -7.69
N ALA A 123 8.86 -7.81 -7.23
CA ALA A 123 9.29 -6.54 -7.78
C ALA A 123 9.47 -6.66 -9.30
N ALA A 124 8.55 -6.03 -10.03
CA ALA A 124 8.56 -6.04 -11.47
C ALA A 124 9.89 -5.45 -11.99
N THR A 125 10.50 -6.15 -12.92
CA THR A 125 11.67 -5.65 -13.67
C THR A 125 11.23 -5.19 -15.05
N SER A 126 11.91 -4.19 -15.59
CA SER A 126 11.65 -3.66 -16.93
C SER A 126 12.94 -3.67 -17.73
N LYS A 127 12.82 -3.96 -19.03
CA LYS A 127 13.91 -3.83 -19.98
C LYS A 127 13.96 -2.40 -20.46
N VAL A 128 15.11 -1.75 -20.33
CA VAL A 128 15.35 -0.38 -20.79
C VAL A 128 16.53 -0.31 -21.71
N ILE A 129 16.50 0.66 -22.62
CA ILE A 129 17.66 1.03 -23.41
C ILE A 129 18.34 2.21 -22.69
N ARG A 130 19.58 2.01 -22.28
CA ARG A 130 20.45 3.07 -21.78
C ARG A 130 21.80 2.96 -22.46
N GLU A 131 22.34 4.08 -22.93
CA GLU A 131 23.60 4.12 -23.70
C GLU A 131 23.60 3.18 -24.91
N GLY A 132 22.45 3.02 -25.58
CA GLY A 132 22.28 2.14 -26.74
C GLY A 132 22.32 0.64 -26.40
N ARG A 133 22.23 0.24 -25.13
CA ARG A 133 22.22 -1.16 -24.68
C ARG A 133 20.96 -1.49 -23.91
N ILE A 134 20.42 -2.67 -24.19
CA ILE A 134 19.29 -3.19 -23.40
C ILE A 134 19.82 -3.69 -22.06
N MET A 135 19.23 -3.21 -20.97
CA MET A 135 19.50 -3.66 -19.61
C MET A 135 18.22 -3.87 -18.84
N THR A 136 18.25 -4.73 -17.84
CA THR A 136 17.13 -4.98 -16.95
C THR A 136 17.31 -4.16 -15.68
N VAL A 137 16.31 -3.34 -15.36
CA VAL A 137 16.26 -2.54 -14.15
C VAL A 137 15.00 -2.88 -13.36
N LYS A 138 14.96 -2.54 -12.06
CA LYS A 138 13.70 -2.62 -11.33
C LYS A 138 12.74 -1.57 -11.88
N SER A 139 11.47 -1.92 -12.07
CA SER A 139 10.46 -0.98 -12.58
C SER A 139 10.31 0.28 -11.72
N GLU A 140 10.63 0.18 -10.42
CA GLU A 140 10.67 1.32 -9.51
C GLU A 140 11.83 2.31 -9.79
N ASP A 141 12.88 1.87 -10.48
CA ASP A 141 14.05 2.67 -10.83
C ASP A 141 13.98 3.26 -12.25
N LEU A 142 12.79 3.16 -12.88
CA LEU A 142 12.48 3.88 -14.10
C LEU A 142 12.32 5.37 -13.84
N THR A 143 12.82 6.19 -14.76
CA THR A 143 12.72 7.64 -14.68
C THR A 143 12.20 8.26 -15.97
N VAL A 144 11.79 9.51 -15.92
CA VAL A 144 11.30 10.25 -17.09
C VAL A 144 12.41 10.34 -18.14
N GLY A 145 12.11 9.89 -19.37
CA GLY A 145 13.04 9.86 -20.49
C GLY A 145 13.72 8.50 -20.71
N ASP A 146 13.47 7.50 -19.83
CA ASP A 146 13.90 6.13 -20.13
C ASP A 146 13.16 5.57 -21.34
N VAL A 147 13.87 4.83 -22.17
CA VAL A 147 13.31 4.05 -23.28
C VAL A 147 13.06 2.63 -22.81
N VAL A 148 11.80 2.22 -22.78
CA VAL A 148 11.37 0.90 -22.29
C VAL A 148 11.10 -0.02 -23.47
N VAL A 149 11.61 -1.24 -23.40
CA VAL A 149 11.32 -2.32 -24.36
C VAL A 149 10.28 -3.25 -23.75
N LEU A 150 9.15 -3.41 -24.41
CA LEU A 150 8.06 -4.27 -23.98
C LEU A 150 7.90 -5.45 -24.95
N GLU A 151 7.79 -6.64 -24.40
CA GLU A 151 7.50 -7.87 -25.13
C GLU A 151 6.09 -8.38 -24.81
N ALA A 152 5.62 -9.35 -25.57
CA ALA A 152 4.32 -9.96 -25.30
C ALA A 152 4.28 -10.60 -23.91
N GLY A 153 3.32 -10.18 -23.08
CA GLY A 153 3.17 -10.62 -21.71
C GLY A 153 3.79 -9.70 -20.66
N ASP A 154 4.55 -8.69 -21.07
CA ASP A 154 5.10 -7.70 -20.14
C ASP A 154 4.00 -6.73 -19.67
N ALA A 155 4.05 -6.36 -18.39
CA ALA A 155 3.22 -5.29 -17.86
C ALA A 155 3.83 -3.93 -18.21
N VAL A 156 2.99 -2.97 -18.58
CA VAL A 156 3.42 -1.58 -18.84
C VAL A 156 3.82 -0.93 -17.50
N PRO A 157 5.09 -0.57 -17.30
CA PRO A 157 5.61 -0.19 -15.97
C PRO A 157 5.35 1.27 -15.59
N ALA A 158 4.98 2.10 -16.55
CA ALA A 158 4.73 3.54 -16.36
C ALA A 158 3.91 4.10 -17.53
N ASP A 159 3.50 5.35 -17.44
CA ASP A 159 2.92 6.06 -18.58
C ASP A 159 3.98 6.23 -19.68
N CYS A 160 3.73 5.65 -20.85
CA CYS A 160 4.68 5.61 -21.94
C CYS A 160 4.13 6.25 -23.22
N ARG A 161 5.01 6.82 -24.03
CA ARG A 161 4.75 7.19 -25.44
C ARG A 161 5.38 6.17 -26.35
N ILE A 162 4.56 5.48 -27.13
CA ILE A 162 5.05 4.50 -28.12
C ILE A 162 5.67 5.28 -29.28
N PHE A 163 6.89 4.94 -29.66
CA PHE A 163 7.58 5.48 -30.84
C PHE A 163 7.89 4.41 -31.89
N GLU A 164 8.00 3.14 -31.48
CA GLU A 164 8.16 2.01 -32.36
C GLU A 164 7.27 0.86 -31.89
N SER A 165 6.64 0.16 -32.82
CA SER A 165 5.82 -1.01 -32.47
C SER A 165 5.78 -2.03 -33.60
N ALA A 166 5.89 -3.32 -33.24
CA ALA A 166 5.70 -4.46 -34.11
C ALA A 166 4.46 -5.25 -33.66
N SER A 167 3.28 -4.98 -34.26
CA SER A 167 2.01 -5.69 -33.97
C SER A 167 1.54 -5.60 -32.51
N LEU A 168 1.69 -4.43 -31.89
CA LEU A 168 1.25 -4.20 -30.49
C LEU A 168 -0.24 -4.47 -30.33
N LYS A 169 -0.58 -5.27 -29.31
CA LYS A 169 -1.95 -5.45 -28.80
C LYS A 169 -1.92 -5.18 -27.30
N ILE A 170 -2.86 -4.39 -26.82
CA ILE A 170 -3.02 -4.07 -25.40
C ILE A 170 -4.41 -4.56 -24.97
N GLU A 171 -4.48 -5.29 -23.87
CA GLU A 171 -5.74 -5.71 -23.21
C GLU A 171 -6.07 -4.77 -22.04
#